data_fbbdaf3679a258fb9f6a3700c5804d24
#
_entry.id   fbbdaf3679a258fb9f6a3700c5804d24
#
_cell.length_a   1.000
_cell.length_b   1.000
_cell.length_c   1.000
_cell.angle_alpha   90.00
_cell.angle_beta   90.00
_cell.angle_gamma   90.00
#
_symmetry.space_group_name_H-M   'P 1'
#
loop_
_entity.id
_entity.type
_entity.pdbx_description
1 polymer ?
#
loop_
_entity_poly.entity_id
_entity_poly.type
_entity_poly.pdbx_seq_one_letter_code
_entity_poly.pdbx_strand_id
1 'polypeptide(L)'
;IAILTYQAELDDFTFDKSYSDKIKDRIAQTEQAVKKQLAARDAAAIEQERKFTELFNKGLESFGRKAWQAAIDSWTLAQNMKPGNKEVKQKIAEAQEQAKLEEARKSVELQNEQTYRLLLAAADSLFSREKYPAAKEKYASAKQIKTKEPYPQEQIRNIDRLLAEIAQKEAITQQQLAEAEIT
;
A
#
# COMPACT_ATOMS: atom_id res chain seq x y z
N ILE A 1 41.85 5.31 31.49
CA ILE A 1 42.72 6.41 32.00
C ILE A 1 42.87 6.27 33.53
N ALA A 2 41.78 6.22 34.31
CA ALA A 2 41.83 6.12 35.76
C ALA A 2 42.63 4.91 36.28
N ILE A 3 42.51 3.75 35.67
CA ILE A 3 43.24 2.50 36.03
C ILE A 3 44.74 2.70 35.85
N LEU A 4 45.18 3.32 34.72
CA LEU A 4 46.58 3.59 34.42
C LEU A 4 47.19 4.61 35.42
N THR A 5 46.41 5.56 35.87
CA THR A 5 46.86 6.58 36.86
C THR A 5 47.11 5.88 38.22
N TYR A 6 46.21 5.02 38.67
CA TYR A 6 46.40 4.27 39.91
C TYR A 6 47.56 3.26 39.83
N GLN A 7 47.82 2.66 38.66
CA GLN A 7 48.92 1.75 38.43
C GLN A 7 50.28 2.47 38.55
N ALA A 8 50.41 3.66 37.95
CA ALA A 8 51.59 4.48 38.05
C ALA A 8 51.88 4.95 39.47
N GLU A 9 50.83 5.31 40.22
CA GLU A 9 50.97 5.66 41.65
C GLU A 9 51.42 4.45 42.51
N LEU A 10 51.03 3.22 42.17
CA LEU A 10 51.44 1.98 42.87
C LEU A 10 52.93 1.70 42.66
N ASP A 11 53.48 1.92 41.48
CA ASP A 11 54.91 1.69 41.17
C ASP A 11 55.85 2.68 41.86
N ASP A 12 55.39 3.92 42.11
CA ASP A 12 56.16 4.94 42.83
C ASP A 12 56.15 4.82 44.36
N PHE A 13 55.12 4.19 44.95
CA PHE A 13 54.89 4.09 46.41
C PHE A 13 55.13 2.71 46.97
N THR A 14 56.38 2.27 47.04
CA THR A 14 56.75 0.97 47.65
C THR A 14 56.90 1.00 49.17
N PHE A 15 56.73 2.14 49.85
CA PHE A 15 57.08 2.33 51.26
C PHE A 15 55.94 2.17 52.27
N ASP A 16 54.68 2.33 51.88
CA ASP A 16 53.54 2.15 52.82
C ASP A 16 52.57 1.06 52.29
N LYS A 17 52.64 -0.09 52.95
CA LYS A 17 51.80 -1.26 52.62
C LYS A 17 50.29 -0.93 52.67
N SER A 18 49.87 -0.10 53.63
CA SER A 18 48.48 0.31 53.80
C SER A 18 48.00 1.18 52.63
N TYR A 19 48.86 2.06 52.12
CA TYR A 19 48.55 2.88 50.91
C TYR A 19 48.52 2.05 49.64
N SER A 20 49.48 1.16 49.46
CA SER A 20 49.53 0.22 48.37
C SER A 20 48.25 -0.69 48.27
N ASP A 21 47.80 -1.19 49.42
CA ASP A 21 46.59 -2.03 49.47
C ASP A 21 45.32 -1.22 49.13
N LYS A 22 45.18 0.03 49.57
CA LYS A 22 44.10 0.94 49.21
C LYS A 22 44.10 1.25 47.68
N ILE A 23 45.25 1.43 47.05
CA ILE A 23 45.35 1.62 45.61
C ILE A 23 44.91 0.37 44.86
N LYS A 24 45.35 -0.82 45.28
CA LYS A 24 44.92 -2.11 44.69
C LYS A 24 43.41 -2.29 44.77
N ASP A 25 42.81 -2.01 45.94
CA ASP A 25 41.35 -2.08 46.11
C ASP A 25 40.60 -1.13 45.15
N ARG A 26 41.11 0.13 44.99
CA ARG A 26 40.52 1.08 44.06
C ARG A 26 40.68 0.66 42.61
N ILE A 27 41.80 0.08 42.21
CA ILE A 27 42.01 -0.50 40.89
C ILE A 27 40.97 -1.61 40.66
N ALA A 28 40.85 -2.58 41.58
CA ALA A 28 39.89 -3.70 41.48
C ALA A 28 38.43 -3.20 41.38
N GLN A 29 38.03 -2.23 42.19
CA GLN A 29 36.71 -1.61 42.12
C GLN A 29 36.45 -0.90 40.77
N THR A 30 37.46 -0.20 40.26
CA THR A 30 37.36 0.51 38.96
C THR A 30 37.26 -0.48 37.79
N GLU A 31 38.05 -1.54 37.80
CA GLU A 31 37.99 -2.63 36.81
C GLU A 31 36.62 -3.32 36.80
N GLN A 32 36.08 -3.62 37.99
CA GLN A 32 34.75 -4.23 38.14
C GLN A 32 33.65 -3.29 37.63
N ALA A 33 33.74 -1.99 37.92
CA ALA A 33 32.79 -0.99 37.41
C ALA A 33 32.84 -0.87 35.88
N VAL A 34 34.05 -0.79 35.31
CA VAL A 34 34.23 -0.78 33.83
C VAL A 34 33.69 -2.03 33.17
N LYS A 35 33.98 -3.20 33.73
CA LYS A 35 33.45 -4.49 33.22
C LYS A 35 31.92 -4.52 33.25
N LYS A 36 31.30 -4.02 34.32
CA LYS A 36 29.83 -3.94 34.46
C LYS A 36 29.24 -2.97 33.43
N GLN A 37 29.86 -1.81 33.22
CA GLN A 37 29.41 -0.83 32.23
C GLN A 37 29.52 -1.38 30.81
N LEU A 38 30.61 -2.07 30.49
CA LEU A 38 30.83 -2.69 29.19
C LEU A 38 29.77 -3.77 28.91
N ALA A 39 29.52 -4.66 29.87
CA ALA A 39 28.48 -5.68 29.76
C ALA A 39 27.08 -5.10 29.58
N ALA A 40 26.75 -4.01 30.29
CA ALA A 40 25.47 -3.33 30.14
C ALA A 40 25.33 -2.67 28.76
N ARG A 41 26.42 -2.08 28.22
CA ARG A 41 26.45 -1.48 26.86
C ARG A 41 26.26 -2.55 25.80
N ASP A 42 26.93 -3.69 25.93
CA ASP A 42 26.82 -4.80 24.98
C ASP A 42 25.40 -5.38 24.98
N ALA A 43 24.82 -5.57 26.16
CA ALA A 43 23.43 -6.03 26.30
C ALA A 43 22.43 -5.04 25.66
N ALA A 44 22.63 -3.73 25.85
CA ALA A 44 21.80 -2.71 25.23
C ALA A 44 21.92 -2.70 23.69
N ALA A 45 23.14 -2.89 23.16
CA ALA A 45 23.38 -2.99 21.73
C ALA A 45 22.70 -4.21 21.10
N ILE A 46 22.76 -5.36 21.76
CA ILE A 46 22.09 -6.61 21.33
C ILE A 46 20.57 -6.40 21.31
N GLU A 47 20.00 -5.77 22.34
CA GLU A 47 18.57 -5.51 22.42
C GLU A 47 18.10 -4.52 21.33
N GLN A 48 18.89 -3.50 21.03
CA GLN A 48 18.60 -2.58 19.92
C GLN A 48 18.61 -3.31 18.57
N GLU A 49 19.59 -4.19 18.34
CA GLU A 49 19.67 -5.00 17.12
C GLU A 49 18.47 -5.93 16.98
N ARG A 50 18.08 -6.58 18.08
CA ARG A 50 16.88 -7.45 18.11
C ARG A 50 15.62 -6.66 17.70
N LYS A 51 15.39 -5.50 18.33
CA LYS A 51 14.23 -4.63 18.03
C LYS A 51 14.23 -4.13 16.59
N PHE A 52 15.40 -3.74 16.09
CA PHE A 52 15.54 -3.34 14.69
C PHE A 52 15.13 -4.48 13.74
N THR A 53 15.65 -5.69 13.97
CA THR A 53 15.35 -6.88 13.16
C THR A 53 13.87 -7.23 13.20
N GLU A 54 13.24 -7.14 14.37
CA GLU A 54 11.82 -7.38 14.56
C GLU A 54 10.95 -6.39 13.76
N LEU A 55 11.26 -5.10 13.84
CA LEU A 55 10.56 -4.06 13.09
C LEU A 55 10.78 -4.20 11.58
N PHE A 56 12.00 -4.53 11.17
CA PHE A 56 12.32 -4.76 9.77
C PHE A 56 11.52 -5.93 9.18
N ASN A 57 11.50 -7.06 9.88
CA ASN A 57 10.75 -8.25 9.49
C ASN A 57 9.23 -8.02 9.48
N LYS A 58 8.69 -7.28 10.45
CA LYS A 58 7.29 -6.86 10.48
C LYS A 58 6.93 -6.01 9.25
N GLY A 59 7.84 -5.15 8.83
CA GLY A 59 7.70 -4.39 7.59
C GLY A 59 7.64 -5.29 6.35
N LEU A 60 8.53 -6.29 6.25
CA LEU A 60 8.53 -7.27 5.15
C LEU A 60 7.23 -8.06 5.09
N GLU A 61 6.75 -8.52 6.23
CA GLU A 61 5.48 -9.26 6.33
C GLU A 61 4.28 -8.41 5.89
N SER A 62 4.22 -7.16 6.35
CA SER A 62 3.18 -6.21 5.96
C SER A 62 3.22 -5.90 4.46
N PHE A 63 4.41 -5.71 3.91
CA PHE A 63 4.62 -5.49 2.48
C PHE A 63 4.16 -6.68 1.64
N GLY A 64 4.51 -7.90 2.05
CA GLY A 64 4.06 -9.14 1.38
C GLY A 64 2.53 -9.28 1.35
N ARG A 65 1.83 -8.76 2.36
CA ARG A 65 0.36 -8.71 2.43
C ARG A 65 -0.26 -7.49 1.74
N LYS A 66 0.53 -6.67 1.05
CA LYS A 66 0.12 -5.41 0.42
C LYS A 66 -0.45 -4.37 1.41
N ALA A 67 -0.13 -4.50 2.68
CA ALA A 67 -0.46 -3.53 3.72
C ALA A 67 0.61 -2.42 3.73
N TRP A 68 0.64 -1.62 2.66
CA TRP A 68 1.72 -0.68 2.36
C TRP A 68 1.98 0.30 3.49
N GLN A 69 0.94 0.90 4.05
CA GLN A 69 1.08 1.84 5.16
C GLN A 69 1.68 1.18 6.40
N ALA A 70 1.24 -0.02 6.77
CA ALA A 70 1.78 -0.76 7.91
C ALA A 70 3.26 -1.15 7.71
N ALA A 71 3.66 -1.43 6.47
CA ALA A 71 5.07 -1.65 6.13
C ALA A 71 5.90 -0.38 6.31
N ILE A 72 5.42 0.76 5.77
CA ILE A 72 6.05 2.07 5.91
C ILE A 72 6.21 2.43 7.39
N ASP A 73 5.18 2.27 8.20
CA ASP A 73 5.21 2.60 9.63
C ASP A 73 6.26 1.76 10.37
N SER A 74 6.30 0.44 10.11
CA SER A 74 7.26 -0.48 10.73
C SER A 74 8.71 -0.14 10.32
N TRP A 75 8.96 0.12 9.05
CA TRP A 75 10.29 0.49 8.57
C TRP A 75 10.70 1.92 8.98
N THR A 76 9.76 2.84 9.14
CA THR A 76 10.04 4.17 9.69
C THR A 76 10.53 4.06 11.13
N LEU A 77 9.93 3.19 11.94
CA LEU A 77 10.41 2.91 13.29
C LEU A 77 11.82 2.27 13.27
N ALA A 78 12.06 1.32 12.37
CA ALA A 78 13.38 0.73 12.17
C ALA A 78 14.42 1.78 11.71
N GLN A 79 14.04 2.71 10.82
CA GLN A 79 14.89 3.80 10.36
C GLN A 79 15.29 4.75 11.49
N ASN A 80 14.37 5.05 12.42
CA ASN A 80 14.66 5.88 13.59
C ASN A 80 15.72 5.24 14.50
N MET A 81 15.76 3.91 14.56
CA MET A 81 16.81 3.19 15.30
C MET A 81 18.16 3.20 14.57
N LYS A 82 18.13 3.13 13.21
CA LYS A 82 19.34 3.12 12.36
C LYS A 82 19.18 4.10 11.18
N PRO A 83 19.32 5.42 11.41
CA PRO A 83 19.06 6.44 10.37
C PRO A 83 19.93 6.32 9.11
N GLY A 84 21.10 5.68 9.22
CA GLY A 84 22.03 5.43 8.10
C GLY A 84 21.72 4.18 7.27
N ASN A 85 20.75 3.37 7.66
CA ASN A 85 20.45 2.12 6.96
C ASN A 85 19.82 2.39 5.57
N LYS A 86 20.57 2.09 4.51
CA LYS A 86 20.15 2.34 3.12
C LYS A 86 19.02 1.40 2.69
N GLU A 87 19.05 0.16 3.16
CA GLU A 87 18.05 -0.85 2.81
C GLU A 87 16.65 -0.45 3.33
N VAL A 88 16.57 -0.02 4.61
CA VAL A 88 15.31 0.46 5.18
C VAL A 88 14.75 1.66 4.40
N LYS A 89 15.61 2.64 4.04
CA LYS A 89 15.19 3.79 3.22
C LYS A 89 14.63 3.35 1.88
N GLN A 90 15.29 2.40 1.24
CA GLN A 90 14.86 1.87 -0.05
C GLN A 90 13.52 1.13 0.07
N LYS A 91 13.33 0.33 1.13
CA LYS A 91 12.08 -0.37 1.39
C LYS A 91 10.91 0.58 1.68
N ILE A 92 11.15 1.67 2.40
CA ILE A 92 10.13 2.71 2.61
C ILE A 92 9.73 3.34 1.26
N ALA A 93 10.71 3.72 0.43
CA ALA A 93 10.43 4.33 -0.86
C ALA A 93 9.65 3.37 -1.79
N GLU A 94 10.02 2.09 -1.80
CA GLU A 94 9.32 1.03 -2.55
C GLU A 94 7.86 0.90 -2.08
N ALA A 95 7.62 0.85 -0.78
CA ALA A 95 6.27 0.76 -0.23
C ALA A 95 5.42 2.01 -0.51
N GLN A 96 6.02 3.20 -0.44
CA GLN A 96 5.35 4.45 -0.79
C GLN A 96 4.91 4.48 -2.25
N GLU A 97 5.76 3.99 -3.16
CA GLU A 97 5.41 3.89 -4.58
C GLU A 97 4.26 2.91 -4.80
N GLN A 98 4.30 1.73 -4.17
CA GLN A 98 3.22 0.76 -4.26
C GLN A 98 1.90 1.30 -3.68
N ALA A 99 1.96 2.05 -2.58
CA ALA A 99 0.78 2.70 -2.00
C ALA A 99 0.15 3.71 -2.97
N LYS A 100 0.96 4.54 -3.63
CA LYS A 100 0.49 5.51 -4.64
C LYS A 100 -0.15 4.82 -5.86
N LEU A 101 0.48 3.75 -6.34
CA LEU A 101 -0.06 2.97 -7.46
C LEU A 101 -1.41 2.34 -7.12
N GLU A 102 -1.53 1.81 -5.91
CA GLU A 102 -2.79 1.22 -5.44
C GLU A 102 -3.89 2.27 -5.27
N GLU A 103 -3.57 3.45 -4.74
CA GLU A 103 -4.50 4.57 -4.62
C GLU A 103 -4.96 5.07 -5.99
N ALA A 104 -4.04 5.24 -6.93
CA ALA A 104 -4.36 5.63 -8.31
C ALA A 104 -5.29 4.59 -8.98
N ARG A 105 -5.00 3.31 -8.80
CA ARG A 105 -5.84 2.21 -9.31
C ARG A 105 -7.26 2.27 -8.75
N LYS A 106 -7.40 2.43 -7.43
CA LYS A 106 -8.70 2.56 -6.77
C LYS A 106 -9.47 3.79 -7.24
N SER A 107 -8.79 4.90 -7.45
CA SER A 107 -9.40 6.13 -7.98
C SER A 107 -9.97 5.91 -9.38
N VAL A 108 -9.21 5.29 -10.29
CA VAL A 108 -9.67 4.96 -11.64
C VAL A 108 -10.84 3.98 -11.62
N GLU A 109 -10.78 2.96 -10.75
CA GLU A 109 -11.87 1.99 -10.59
C GLU A 109 -13.16 2.66 -10.11
N LEU A 110 -13.06 3.58 -9.14
CA LEU A 110 -14.20 4.36 -8.65
C LEU A 110 -14.79 5.26 -9.74
N GLN A 111 -13.94 5.94 -10.53
CA GLN A 111 -14.39 6.76 -11.65
C GLN A 111 -15.11 5.92 -12.71
N ASN A 112 -14.55 4.76 -13.05
CA ASN A 112 -15.15 3.83 -14.00
C ASN A 112 -16.52 3.33 -13.50
N GLU A 113 -16.63 3.02 -12.22
CA GLU A 113 -17.89 2.62 -11.59
C GLU A 113 -18.95 3.73 -11.71
N GLN A 114 -18.58 4.96 -11.36
CA GLN A 114 -19.49 6.12 -11.45
C GLN A 114 -19.92 6.36 -12.89
N THR A 115 -18.99 6.36 -13.82
CA THR A 115 -19.29 6.56 -15.25
C THR A 115 -20.19 5.45 -15.79
N TYR A 116 -19.92 4.21 -15.43
CA TYR A 116 -20.76 3.07 -15.80
C TYR A 116 -22.20 3.25 -15.33
N ARG A 117 -22.41 3.62 -14.06
CA ARG A 117 -23.76 3.86 -13.50
C ARG A 117 -24.49 5.01 -14.18
N LEU A 118 -23.79 6.10 -14.48
CA LEU A 118 -24.38 7.23 -15.20
C LEU A 118 -24.79 6.85 -16.61
N LEU A 119 -23.98 6.08 -17.33
CA LEU A 119 -24.29 5.59 -18.67
C LEU A 119 -25.50 4.65 -18.67
N LEU A 120 -25.60 3.75 -17.69
CA LEU A 120 -26.78 2.90 -17.54
C LEU A 120 -28.05 3.69 -17.27
N ALA A 121 -28.00 4.62 -16.29
CA ALA A 121 -29.17 5.44 -15.97
C ALA A 121 -29.63 6.29 -17.18
N ALA A 122 -28.68 6.82 -17.96
CA ALA A 122 -29.00 7.55 -19.19
C ALA A 122 -29.58 6.63 -20.26
N ALA A 123 -29.03 5.42 -20.42
CA ALA A 123 -29.51 4.41 -21.35
C ALA A 123 -30.94 3.98 -21.02
N ASP A 124 -31.19 3.64 -19.74
CA ASP A 124 -32.51 3.23 -19.25
C ASP A 124 -33.57 4.34 -19.45
N SER A 125 -33.19 5.59 -19.18
CA SER A 125 -34.06 6.75 -19.44
C SER A 125 -34.34 6.98 -20.92
N LEU A 126 -33.40 6.75 -21.80
CA LEU A 126 -33.60 6.83 -23.25
C LEU A 126 -34.47 5.66 -23.74
N PHE A 127 -34.22 4.47 -23.23
CA PHE A 127 -35.01 3.29 -23.54
C PHE A 127 -36.49 3.47 -23.17
N SER A 128 -36.77 3.96 -21.97
CA SER A 128 -38.15 4.22 -21.51
C SER A 128 -38.87 5.29 -22.31
N ARG A 129 -38.13 6.14 -23.04
CA ARG A 129 -38.68 7.16 -23.96
C ARG A 129 -38.67 6.67 -25.42
N GLU A 130 -38.48 5.38 -25.65
CA GLU A 130 -38.45 4.74 -26.97
C GLU A 130 -37.35 5.29 -27.90
N LYS A 131 -36.36 6.01 -27.34
CA LYS A 131 -35.19 6.50 -28.07
C LYS A 131 -34.14 5.40 -28.24
N TYR A 132 -34.54 4.30 -28.87
CA TYR A 132 -33.77 3.06 -28.94
C TYR A 132 -32.36 3.21 -29.52
N PRO A 133 -32.13 3.93 -30.63
CA PRO A 133 -30.76 4.10 -31.17
C PRO A 133 -29.84 4.78 -30.14
N ALA A 134 -30.28 5.86 -29.52
CA ALA A 134 -29.51 6.60 -28.53
C ALA A 134 -29.30 5.78 -27.24
N ALA A 135 -30.29 5.00 -26.79
CA ALA A 135 -30.15 4.08 -25.68
C ALA A 135 -29.07 3.01 -25.95
N LYS A 136 -29.09 2.42 -27.16
CA LYS A 136 -28.11 1.43 -27.60
C LYS A 136 -26.67 1.95 -27.54
N GLU A 137 -26.43 3.19 -27.99
CA GLU A 137 -25.12 3.85 -27.89
C GLU A 137 -24.63 3.98 -26.46
N LYS A 138 -25.53 4.36 -25.52
CA LYS A 138 -25.18 4.48 -24.10
C LYS A 138 -24.89 3.11 -23.46
N TYR A 139 -25.69 2.08 -23.77
CA TYR A 139 -25.38 0.72 -23.33
C TYR A 139 -24.06 0.19 -23.92
N ALA A 140 -23.78 0.50 -25.18
CA ALA A 140 -22.49 0.12 -25.79
C ALA A 140 -21.30 0.80 -25.08
N SER A 141 -21.43 2.07 -24.74
CA SER A 141 -20.41 2.78 -23.94
C SER A 141 -20.24 2.19 -22.54
N ALA A 142 -21.34 1.85 -21.87
CA ALA A 142 -21.29 1.18 -20.55
C ALA A 142 -20.59 -0.18 -20.64
N LYS A 143 -20.89 -0.97 -21.67
CA LYS A 143 -20.23 -2.26 -21.92
C LYS A 143 -18.71 -2.14 -22.10
N GLN A 144 -18.22 -1.06 -22.72
CA GLN A 144 -16.78 -0.84 -22.88
C GLN A 144 -16.07 -0.64 -21.54
N ILE A 145 -16.74 -0.02 -20.56
CA ILE A 145 -16.17 0.19 -19.23
C ILE A 145 -16.15 -1.12 -18.43
N LYS A 146 -17.25 -1.89 -18.48
CA LYS A 146 -17.38 -3.17 -17.76
C LYS A 146 -17.76 -4.29 -18.72
N THR A 147 -16.77 -4.85 -19.37
CA THR A 147 -16.95 -5.87 -20.42
C THR A 147 -17.56 -7.19 -19.94
N LYS A 148 -17.46 -7.49 -18.63
CA LYS A 148 -17.98 -8.73 -18.04
C LYS A 148 -19.41 -8.60 -17.51
N GLU A 149 -19.95 -7.40 -17.44
CA GLU A 149 -21.31 -7.19 -16.98
C GLU A 149 -22.32 -7.53 -18.09
N PRO A 150 -23.27 -8.45 -17.84
CA PRO A 150 -24.17 -8.93 -18.90
C PRO A 150 -25.24 -7.90 -19.29
N TYR A 151 -25.69 -7.09 -18.33
CA TYR A 151 -26.86 -6.21 -18.49
C TYR A 151 -26.81 -5.31 -19.73
N PRO A 152 -25.73 -4.55 -20.01
CA PRO A 152 -25.69 -3.70 -21.20
C PRO A 152 -25.81 -4.50 -22.49
N GLN A 153 -25.20 -5.68 -22.55
CA GLN A 153 -25.25 -6.54 -23.74
C GLN A 153 -26.66 -7.13 -23.97
N GLU A 154 -27.35 -7.46 -22.91
CA GLU A 154 -28.74 -7.94 -22.99
C GLU A 154 -29.68 -6.85 -23.48
N GLN A 155 -29.52 -5.62 -22.98
CA GLN A 155 -30.31 -4.48 -23.43
C GLN A 155 -30.05 -4.12 -24.88
N ILE A 156 -28.80 -4.18 -25.34
CA ILE A 156 -28.45 -3.98 -26.76
C ILE A 156 -29.19 -5.01 -27.64
N ARG A 157 -29.18 -6.29 -27.28
CA ARG A 157 -29.90 -7.34 -28.02
C ARG A 157 -31.41 -7.12 -28.02
N ASN A 158 -31.96 -6.68 -26.89
CA ASN A 158 -33.37 -6.35 -26.79
C ASN A 158 -33.77 -5.18 -27.72
N ILE A 159 -32.95 -4.12 -27.73
CA ILE A 159 -33.14 -2.97 -28.63
C ILE A 159 -33.07 -3.41 -30.10
N ASP A 160 -32.09 -4.24 -30.46
CA ASP A 160 -31.95 -4.70 -31.83
C ASP A 160 -33.19 -5.47 -32.32
N ARG A 161 -33.78 -6.30 -31.44
CA ARG A 161 -35.04 -7.01 -31.72
C ARG A 161 -36.20 -6.01 -31.89
N LEU A 162 -36.34 -5.03 -30.98
CA LEU A 162 -37.41 -4.04 -31.04
C LEU A 162 -37.32 -3.18 -32.31
N LEU A 163 -36.13 -2.76 -32.71
CA LEU A 163 -35.91 -2.00 -33.95
C LEU A 163 -36.25 -2.82 -35.17
N ALA A 164 -35.94 -4.12 -35.20
CA ALA A 164 -36.33 -5.03 -36.29
C ALA A 164 -37.84 -5.18 -36.40
N GLU A 165 -38.54 -5.35 -35.24
CA GLU A 165 -40.00 -5.42 -35.20
C GLU A 165 -40.69 -4.15 -35.67
N ILE A 166 -40.15 -2.96 -35.30
CA ILE A 166 -40.67 -1.67 -35.77
C ILE A 166 -40.49 -1.55 -37.28
N ALA A 167 -39.30 -1.80 -37.80
CA ALA A 167 -39.02 -1.74 -39.23
C ALA A 167 -39.92 -2.69 -40.05
N GLN A 168 -40.20 -3.90 -39.54
CA GLN A 168 -41.10 -4.82 -40.18
C GLN A 168 -42.55 -4.31 -40.23
N LYS A 169 -43.04 -3.74 -39.12
CA LYS A 169 -44.41 -3.16 -39.06
C LYS A 169 -44.54 -1.97 -40.00
N GLU A 170 -43.53 -1.10 -40.05
CA GLU A 170 -43.51 0.06 -40.99
C GLU A 170 -43.51 -0.40 -42.45
N ALA A 171 -42.72 -1.41 -42.82
CA ALA A 171 -42.72 -1.98 -44.14
C ALA A 171 -44.09 -2.57 -44.57
N ILE A 172 -44.76 -3.33 -43.66
CA ILE A 172 -46.11 -3.86 -43.92
C ILE A 172 -47.12 -2.73 -44.12
N THR A 173 -47.04 -1.66 -43.26
CA THR A 173 -47.97 -0.53 -43.37
C THR A 173 -47.75 0.23 -44.66
N GLN A 174 -46.51 0.45 -45.09
CA GLN A 174 -46.21 1.10 -46.37
C GLN A 174 -46.69 0.28 -47.55
N GLN A 175 -46.57 -1.05 -47.52
CA GLN A 175 -47.07 -1.90 -48.59
C GLN A 175 -48.60 -1.83 -48.66
N GLN A 176 -49.31 -1.88 -47.53
CA GLN A 176 -50.80 -1.78 -47.48
C GLN A 176 -51.29 -0.43 -48.03
N LEU A 177 -50.59 0.68 -47.70
CA LEU A 177 -50.92 2.01 -48.24
C LEU A 177 -50.72 2.07 -49.74
N ALA A 178 -49.61 1.56 -50.27
CA ALA A 178 -49.35 1.51 -51.71
C ALA A 178 -50.38 0.65 -52.48
N GLU A 179 -50.85 -0.46 -51.91
CA GLU A 179 -51.89 -1.28 -52.50
C GLU A 179 -53.25 -0.57 -52.50
N ALA A 180 -53.56 0.23 -51.46
CA ALA A 180 -54.82 0.96 -51.36
C ALA A 180 -54.88 2.18 -52.33
N GLU A 181 -53.76 2.74 -52.74
CA GLU A 181 -53.68 3.86 -53.72
C GLU A 181 -53.84 3.37 -55.17
N ILE A 182 -53.74 2.09 -55.46
CA ILE A 182 -53.84 1.50 -56.81
C ILE A 182 -55.25 1.03 -57.10
N THR A 183 -56.14 0.95 -56.10
CA THR A 183 -57.52 0.49 -56.22
C THR A 183 -58.47 1.68 -56.30
#